data_c1eb3a7f38852ade190405e11d998b4b
#
_entry.id   c1eb3a7f38852ade190405e11d998b4b
#
_cell.length_a   1.000
_cell.length_b   1.000
_cell.length_c   1.000
_cell.angle_alpha   90.00
_cell.angle_beta   90.00
_cell.angle_gamma   90.00
#
_symmetry.space_group_name_H-M   'P 1'
#
loop_
_entity.id
_entity.type
_entity.pdbx_description
1 polymer ?
#
loop_
_entity_poly.entity_id
_entity_poly.type
_entity_poly.pdbx_seq_one_letter_code
_entity_poly.pdbx_strand_id
1 'polypeptide(L)'
;MSSRGYGVFYHTSCPLTLDFGSAYAQAQTAFMGDEGIDIFLMTGTPKEVLGAYTGLTGKSPLPPLWSFGLWMSRITYKSEAEAREVAAALKTHRIPCDVIHLDTGWFEEDWLCNYKFSPSRFDDPKKMIEDLNRAGYRVLSLIHI
;
A
#
# COMPACT_ATOMS: atom_id res chain seq x y z
N MET A 1 -20.62 1.27 -0.65
CA MET A 1 -21.29 2.39 0.02
C MET A 1 -21.96 3.25 -1.03
N SER A 2 -23.16 3.72 -0.77
CA SER A 2 -23.98 4.54 -1.67
C SER A 2 -24.17 5.95 -1.10
N SER A 3 -24.22 6.96 -1.98
CA SER A 3 -24.59 8.34 -1.62
C SER A 3 -26.03 8.46 -1.12
N ARG A 4 -26.85 7.41 -1.26
CA ARG A 4 -28.22 7.34 -0.74
C ARG A 4 -28.32 6.94 0.72
N GLY A 5 -27.20 6.92 1.47
CA GLY A 5 -27.19 6.68 2.90
C GLY A 5 -27.24 5.20 3.31
N TYR A 6 -26.57 4.34 2.55
CA TYR A 6 -26.41 2.94 2.94
C TYR A 6 -25.08 2.35 2.46
N GLY A 7 -24.66 1.29 3.12
CA GLY A 7 -23.56 0.41 2.70
C GLY A 7 -23.98 -1.05 2.76
N VAL A 8 -23.44 -1.85 1.89
CA VAL A 8 -23.60 -3.31 1.90
C VAL A 8 -22.24 -3.95 2.05
N PHE A 9 -22.11 -4.84 3.02
CA PHE A 9 -20.94 -5.66 3.23
C PHE A 9 -21.31 -7.12 2.97
N TYR A 10 -20.66 -7.72 1.99
CA TYR A 10 -20.76 -9.13 1.68
C TYR A 10 -19.63 -9.87 2.39
N HIS A 11 -19.94 -10.61 3.42
CA HIS A 11 -18.96 -11.35 4.20
C HIS A 11 -18.77 -12.74 3.57
N THR A 12 -17.83 -12.82 2.65
CA THR A 12 -17.47 -14.05 1.94
C THR A 12 -16.00 -14.08 1.60
N SER A 13 -15.40 -15.26 1.56
CA SER A 13 -14.06 -15.51 1.02
C SER A 13 -14.07 -16.03 -0.42
N CYS A 14 -15.27 -16.27 -0.99
CA CYS A 14 -15.43 -16.67 -2.37
C CYS A 14 -15.29 -15.48 -3.33
N PRO A 15 -14.89 -15.74 -4.59
CA PRO A 15 -14.92 -14.73 -5.62
C PRO A 15 -16.33 -14.13 -5.77
N LEU A 16 -16.42 -12.81 -5.73
CA LEU A 16 -17.68 -12.06 -5.82
C LEU A 16 -17.63 -11.15 -7.03
N THR A 17 -18.62 -11.29 -7.92
CA THR A 17 -18.82 -10.36 -9.05
C THR A 17 -19.95 -9.40 -8.70
N LEU A 18 -19.67 -8.11 -8.78
CA LEU A 18 -20.65 -7.04 -8.55
C LEU A 18 -20.92 -6.33 -9.88
N ASP A 19 -22.20 -6.23 -10.25
CA ASP A 19 -22.66 -5.45 -11.39
C ASP A 19 -23.54 -4.29 -10.91
N PHE A 20 -23.15 -3.09 -11.27
CA PHE A 20 -23.84 -1.84 -10.90
C PHE A 20 -24.55 -1.22 -12.12
N GLY A 21 -25.36 -2.02 -12.81
CA GLY A 21 -26.19 -1.56 -13.92
C GLY A 21 -25.57 -1.72 -15.32
N SER A 22 -24.54 -2.55 -15.47
CA SER A 22 -23.95 -2.87 -16.78
C SER A 22 -24.86 -3.81 -17.59
N ALA A 23 -25.31 -4.90 -16.96
CA ALA A 23 -26.22 -5.83 -17.62
C ALA A 23 -27.66 -5.33 -17.62
N TYR A 24 -28.12 -4.73 -16.51
CA TYR A 24 -29.47 -4.19 -16.35
C TYR A 24 -29.37 -2.82 -15.68
N ALA A 25 -29.69 -1.75 -16.41
CA ALA A 25 -29.53 -0.36 -15.97
C ALA A 25 -30.24 0.00 -14.63
N GLN A 26 -31.26 -0.73 -14.23
CA GLN A 26 -32.01 -0.50 -13.01
C GLN A 26 -31.73 -1.52 -11.91
N ALA A 27 -30.82 -2.45 -12.12
CA ALA A 27 -30.49 -3.50 -11.17
C ALA A 27 -29.03 -3.43 -10.75
N GLN A 28 -28.78 -3.77 -9.49
CA GLN A 28 -27.45 -4.08 -8.98
C GLN A 28 -27.45 -5.55 -8.59
N THR A 29 -26.52 -6.31 -9.15
CA THR A 29 -26.43 -7.73 -8.88
C THR A 29 -25.11 -8.09 -8.22
N ALA A 30 -25.17 -9.03 -7.27
CA ALA A 30 -24.02 -9.68 -6.68
C ALA A 30 -24.10 -11.16 -7.02
N PHE A 31 -23.09 -11.67 -7.69
CA PHE A 31 -23.02 -13.06 -8.11
C PHE A 31 -21.81 -13.75 -7.46
N MET A 32 -22.07 -14.91 -6.86
CA MET A 32 -21.05 -15.71 -6.18
C MET A 32 -21.39 -17.19 -6.29
N GLY A 33 -20.36 -18.04 -6.23
CA GLY A 33 -20.50 -19.50 -6.29
C GLY A 33 -20.28 -20.13 -4.90
N ASP A 34 -21.16 -19.82 -3.94
CA ASP A 34 -21.11 -20.39 -2.60
C ASP A 34 -22.49 -20.84 -2.15
N GLU A 35 -22.57 -21.76 -1.17
CA GLU A 35 -23.82 -22.29 -0.63
C GLU A 35 -24.52 -21.32 0.34
N GLY A 36 -23.81 -20.28 0.82
CA GLY A 36 -24.34 -19.30 1.74
C GLY A 36 -23.54 -17.99 1.77
N ILE A 37 -24.18 -16.94 2.22
CA ILE A 37 -23.56 -15.64 2.38
C ILE A 37 -24.16 -14.86 3.54
N ASP A 38 -23.31 -14.21 4.32
CA ASP A 38 -23.73 -13.19 5.27
C ASP A 38 -23.69 -11.80 4.61
N ILE A 39 -24.82 -11.12 4.63
CA ILE A 39 -24.96 -9.77 4.10
C ILE A 39 -25.31 -8.82 5.24
N PHE A 40 -24.48 -7.79 5.44
CA PHE A 40 -24.72 -6.73 6.41
C PHE A 40 -25.12 -5.46 5.67
N LEU A 41 -26.34 -5.01 5.96
CA LEU A 41 -26.85 -3.73 5.47
C LEU A 41 -26.67 -2.68 6.58
N MET A 42 -25.96 -1.62 6.26
CA MET A 42 -25.70 -0.51 7.17
C MET A 42 -26.35 0.74 6.59
N THR A 43 -27.12 1.47 7.39
CA THR A 43 -27.80 2.69 6.97
C THR A 43 -27.26 3.89 7.74
N GLY A 44 -27.27 5.06 7.13
CA GLY A 44 -26.80 6.30 7.71
C GLY A 44 -25.91 7.13 6.76
N THR A 45 -25.32 8.16 7.32
CA THR A 45 -24.31 8.96 6.63
C THR A 45 -23.06 8.10 6.31
N PRO A 46 -22.20 8.52 5.38
CA PRO A 46 -20.97 7.77 5.07
C PRO A 46 -20.08 7.48 6.30
N LYS A 47 -20.04 8.41 7.26
CA LYS A 47 -19.28 8.21 8.51
C LYS A 47 -19.91 7.17 9.43
N GLU A 48 -21.23 7.15 9.53
CA GLU A 48 -21.97 6.15 10.33
C GLU A 48 -21.85 4.76 9.70
N VAL A 49 -22.00 4.65 8.40
CA VAL A 49 -21.80 3.39 7.66
C VAL A 49 -20.38 2.86 7.84
N LEU A 50 -19.37 3.74 7.71
CA LEU A 50 -17.98 3.37 7.95
C LEU A 50 -17.73 2.94 9.40
N GLY A 51 -18.34 3.67 10.36
CA GLY A 51 -18.26 3.33 11.78
C GLY A 51 -18.87 1.96 12.11
N ALA A 52 -20.04 1.65 11.53
CA ALA A 52 -20.69 0.35 11.68
C ALA A 52 -19.82 -0.77 11.06
N TYR A 53 -19.31 -0.57 9.86
CA TYR A 53 -18.43 -1.52 9.18
C TYR A 53 -17.15 -1.81 9.99
N THR A 54 -16.45 -0.75 10.41
CA THR A 54 -15.21 -0.92 11.20
C THR A 54 -15.47 -1.41 12.62
N GLY A 55 -16.69 -1.26 13.12
CA GLY A 55 -17.14 -1.89 14.37
C GLY A 55 -17.20 -3.42 14.28
N LEU A 56 -17.56 -3.95 13.09
CA LEU A 56 -17.59 -5.39 12.81
C LEU A 56 -16.20 -5.95 12.43
N THR A 57 -15.47 -5.23 11.60
CA THR A 57 -14.25 -5.73 10.96
C THR A 57 -12.95 -5.31 11.67
N GLY A 58 -13.06 -4.42 12.65
CA GLY A 58 -11.91 -3.81 13.31
C GLY A 58 -11.53 -2.46 12.70
N LYS A 59 -10.93 -1.62 13.51
CA LYS A 59 -10.40 -0.31 13.10
C LYS A 59 -8.93 -0.42 12.70
N SER A 60 -8.55 0.31 11.66
CA SER A 60 -7.13 0.45 11.31
C SER A 60 -6.36 1.13 12.45
N PRO A 61 -5.12 0.70 12.74
CA PRO A 61 -4.27 1.42 13.66
C PRO A 61 -3.94 2.82 13.11
N LEU A 62 -3.66 3.75 14.01
CA LEU A 62 -3.18 5.08 13.62
C LEU A 62 -1.75 4.95 13.06
N PRO A 63 -1.52 5.23 11.78
CA PRO A 63 -0.16 5.15 11.23
C PRO A 63 0.73 6.28 11.77
N PRO A 64 2.06 6.09 11.79
CA PRO A 64 2.99 7.11 12.23
C PRO A 64 3.01 8.30 11.27
N LEU A 65 3.26 9.51 11.79
CA LEU A 65 3.17 10.76 11.03
C LEU A 65 4.05 10.76 9.77
N TRP A 66 5.25 10.19 9.84
CA TRP A 66 6.18 10.12 8.71
C TRP A 66 5.60 9.34 7.51
N SER A 67 4.64 8.44 7.73
CA SER A 67 4.03 7.67 6.64
C SER A 67 3.13 8.50 5.73
N PHE A 68 2.76 9.71 6.15
CA PHE A 68 2.00 10.68 5.35
C PHE A 68 2.88 11.67 4.59
N GLY A 69 4.20 11.59 4.74
CA GLY A 69 5.15 12.43 4.04
C GLY A 69 5.48 11.94 2.63
N LEU A 70 6.46 12.56 2.01
CA LEU A 70 6.92 12.16 0.68
C LEU A 70 7.71 10.84 0.75
N TRP A 71 7.32 9.91 -0.07
CA TRP A 71 8.03 8.67 -0.36
C TRP A 71 8.70 8.82 -1.72
N MET A 72 10.02 9.02 -1.72
CA MET A 72 10.79 9.09 -2.95
C MET A 72 11.02 7.67 -3.45
N SER A 73 10.23 7.27 -4.42
CA SER A 73 10.36 6.03 -5.14
C SER A 73 10.68 6.31 -6.60
N ARG A 74 11.63 5.58 -7.13
CA ARG A 74 11.88 5.46 -8.57
C ARG A 74 11.47 4.06 -8.99
N ILE A 75 11.27 3.82 -10.28
CA ILE A 75 11.03 2.47 -10.79
C ILE A 75 12.12 1.51 -10.30
N THR A 76 13.35 2.00 -10.19
CA THR A 76 14.42 1.26 -9.53
C THR A 76 15.58 2.17 -9.16
N TYR A 77 16.28 1.86 -8.07
CA TYR A 77 17.63 2.34 -7.78
C TYR A 77 18.62 1.25 -8.21
N LYS A 78 19.48 1.57 -9.15
CA LYS A 78 20.41 0.60 -9.73
C LYS A 78 21.59 0.26 -8.82
N SER A 79 21.84 1.07 -7.78
CA SER A 79 22.93 0.87 -6.83
C SER A 79 22.70 1.60 -5.52
N GLU A 80 23.45 1.20 -4.49
CA GLU A 80 23.56 1.91 -3.23
C GLU A 80 23.99 3.38 -3.43
N ALA A 81 24.94 3.61 -4.30
CA ALA A 81 25.44 4.95 -4.61
C ALA A 81 24.34 5.86 -5.14
N GLU A 82 23.51 5.37 -6.05
CA GLU A 82 22.37 6.14 -6.59
C GLU A 82 21.32 6.47 -5.52
N ALA A 83 20.99 5.52 -4.65
CA ALA A 83 20.05 5.77 -3.56
C ALA A 83 20.57 6.86 -2.60
N ARG A 84 21.86 6.83 -2.27
CA ARG A 84 22.53 7.84 -1.45
C ARG A 84 22.57 9.21 -2.13
N GLU A 85 22.86 9.25 -3.42
CA GLU A 85 22.91 10.47 -4.22
C GLU A 85 21.53 11.16 -4.24
N VAL A 86 20.47 10.41 -4.50
CA VAL A 86 19.10 10.95 -4.50
C VAL A 86 18.72 11.49 -3.12
N ALA A 87 19.02 10.77 -2.06
CA ALA A 87 18.75 11.23 -0.69
C ALA A 87 19.53 12.53 -0.37
N ALA A 88 20.78 12.62 -0.79
CA ALA A 88 21.59 13.84 -0.62
C ALA A 88 21.04 15.02 -1.45
N ALA A 89 20.62 14.76 -2.69
CA ALA A 89 20.05 15.78 -3.56
C ALA A 89 18.74 16.35 -2.97
N LEU A 90 17.87 15.52 -2.42
CA LEU A 90 16.65 15.97 -1.75
C LEU A 90 16.98 16.96 -0.61
N LYS A 91 17.98 16.70 0.19
CA LYS A 91 18.44 17.63 1.25
C LYS A 91 19.03 18.92 0.67
N THR A 92 19.89 18.79 -0.32
CA THR A 92 20.54 19.95 -0.96
C THR A 92 19.50 20.91 -1.55
N HIS A 93 18.47 20.37 -2.17
CA HIS A 93 17.38 21.16 -2.75
C HIS A 93 16.26 21.49 -1.76
N ARG A 94 16.42 21.14 -0.46
CA ARG A 94 15.44 21.38 0.61
C ARG A 94 14.04 20.83 0.29
N ILE A 95 13.99 19.66 -0.37
CA ILE A 95 12.76 18.95 -0.64
C ILE A 95 12.46 18.05 0.56
N PRO A 96 11.37 18.29 1.32
CA PRO A 96 10.99 17.41 2.42
C PRO A 96 10.72 16.00 1.90
N CYS A 97 11.32 15.00 2.54
CA CYS A 97 11.11 13.60 2.20
C CYS A 97 11.33 12.74 3.45
N ASP A 98 10.41 11.85 3.72
CA ASP A 98 10.43 10.98 4.89
C ASP A 98 10.93 9.57 4.55
N VAL A 99 10.71 9.11 3.32
CA VAL A 99 10.98 7.73 2.93
C VAL A 99 11.76 7.67 1.62
N ILE A 100 12.81 6.85 1.62
CA ILE A 100 13.46 6.35 0.40
C ILE A 100 12.93 4.93 0.17
N HIS A 101 12.21 4.74 -0.92
CA HIS A 101 11.62 3.47 -1.28
C HIS A 101 12.43 2.81 -2.37
N LEU A 102 13.15 1.74 -2.01
CA LEU A 102 13.88 0.89 -2.97
C LEU A 102 12.86 0.00 -3.70
N ASP A 103 12.79 0.11 -5.01
CA ASP A 103 11.95 -0.73 -5.84
C ASP A 103 12.71 -1.99 -6.27
N THR A 104 12.33 -2.62 -7.38
CA THR A 104 12.80 -3.94 -7.82
C THR A 104 14.31 -4.12 -7.95
N GLY A 105 15.05 -3.06 -8.21
CA GLY A 105 16.49 -3.12 -8.52
C GLY A 105 17.43 -3.47 -7.36
N TRP A 106 16.94 -3.72 -6.16
CA TRP A 106 17.80 -4.09 -5.05
C TRP A 106 18.08 -5.59 -4.94
N PHE A 107 17.24 -6.44 -5.57
CA PHE A 107 17.44 -7.89 -5.61
C PHE A 107 18.70 -8.29 -6.41
N GLU A 108 19.19 -9.52 -6.22
CA GLU A 108 20.29 -10.08 -7.03
C GLU A 108 19.94 -10.10 -8.52
N GLU A 109 18.71 -10.50 -8.84
CA GLU A 109 18.10 -10.43 -10.17
C GLU A 109 16.78 -9.71 -10.07
N ASP A 110 16.35 -9.04 -11.14
CA ASP A 110 15.06 -8.36 -11.17
C ASP A 110 13.92 -9.36 -10.90
N TRP A 111 13.05 -8.99 -9.96
CA TRP A 111 11.89 -9.78 -9.56
C TRP A 111 12.17 -11.11 -8.86
N LEU A 112 13.42 -11.40 -8.50
CA LEU A 112 13.73 -12.67 -7.83
C LEU A 112 13.10 -12.83 -6.44
N CYS A 113 12.79 -11.75 -5.76
CA CYS A 113 12.10 -11.70 -4.44
C CYS A 113 12.69 -12.67 -3.39
N ASN A 114 14.02 -12.85 -3.40
CA ASN A 114 14.72 -13.76 -2.48
C ASN A 114 15.17 -13.08 -1.18
N TYR A 115 14.77 -11.83 -0.95
CA TYR A 115 15.13 -11.00 0.22
C TYR A 115 16.64 -10.74 0.37
N LYS A 116 17.40 -10.87 -0.71
CA LYS A 116 18.83 -10.61 -0.72
C LYS A 116 19.15 -9.40 -1.56
N PHE A 117 19.94 -8.49 -1.00
CA PHE A 117 20.51 -7.40 -1.78
C PHE A 117 21.53 -7.94 -2.78
N SER A 118 21.52 -7.36 -3.97
CA SER A 118 22.54 -7.63 -4.97
C SER A 118 23.92 -7.21 -4.45
N PRO A 119 24.87 -8.13 -4.26
CA PRO A 119 26.17 -7.76 -3.71
C PRO A 119 27.03 -6.94 -4.68
N SER A 120 26.70 -6.96 -5.97
CA SER A 120 27.39 -6.15 -6.98
C SER A 120 26.87 -4.70 -7.06
N ARG A 121 25.69 -4.43 -6.53
CA ARG A 121 25.02 -3.10 -6.59
C ARG A 121 24.88 -2.44 -5.23
N PHE A 122 24.85 -3.23 -4.17
CA PHE A 122 24.72 -2.80 -2.78
C PHE A 122 25.81 -3.49 -1.95
N ASP A 123 26.91 -2.77 -1.75
CA ASP A 123 28.11 -3.28 -1.10
C ASP A 123 27.90 -3.53 0.41
N ASP A 124 27.32 -2.53 1.09
CA ASP A 124 26.94 -2.63 2.50
C ASP A 124 25.53 -2.06 2.73
N PRO A 125 24.49 -2.82 2.35
CA PRO A 125 23.11 -2.35 2.47
C PRO A 125 22.69 -2.06 3.92
N LYS A 126 23.24 -2.76 4.89
CA LYS A 126 23.00 -2.49 6.31
C LYS A 126 23.50 -1.11 6.71
N LYS A 127 24.74 -0.81 6.36
CA LYS A 127 25.34 0.51 6.64
C LYS A 127 24.60 1.60 5.86
N MET A 128 24.21 1.36 4.61
CA MET A 128 23.41 2.30 3.84
C MET A 128 22.12 2.65 4.55
N ILE A 129 21.36 1.66 5.01
CA ILE A 129 20.09 1.86 5.72
C ILE A 129 20.31 2.63 7.03
N GLU A 130 21.35 2.28 7.80
CA GLU A 130 21.69 2.98 9.02
C GLU A 130 22.05 4.46 8.77
N ASP A 131 22.81 4.75 7.72
CA ASP A 131 23.19 6.10 7.35
C ASP A 131 21.99 6.93 6.88
N LEU A 132 21.12 6.35 6.06
CA LEU A 132 19.86 7.00 5.63
C LEU A 132 18.94 7.26 6.83
N ASN A 133 18.81 6.33 7.75
CA ASN A 133 18.04 6.51 8.98
C ASN A 133 18.61 7.64 9.85
N ARG A 134 19.94 7.70 10.04
CA ARG A 134 20.60 8.81 10.74
C ARG A 134 20.40 10.14 10.03
N ALA A 135 20.29 10.10 8.72
CA ALA A 135 19.99 11.26 7.89
C ALA A 135 18.50 11.70 7.96
N GLY A 136 17.63 10.95 8.66
CA GLY A 136 16.22 11.26 8.88
C GLY A 136 15.26 10.58 7.90
N TYR A 137 15.76 9.74 7.00
CA TYR A 137 14.91 8.97 6.09
C TYR A 137 14.51 7.62 6.71
N ARG A 138 13.34 7.13 6.37
CA ARG A 138 12.98 5.71 6.50
C ARG A 138 13.30 5.02 5.19
N VAL A 139 13.74 3.76 5.25
CA VAL A 139 14.02 2.97 4.06
C VAL A 139 13.00 1.84 3.97
N LEU A 140 12.34 1.77 2.85
CA LEU A 140 11.39 0.70 2.51
C LEU A 140 11.81 0.06 1.20
N SER A 141 11.42 -1.19 1.02
CA SER A 141 11.65 -1.92 -0.22
C SER A 141 10.38 -2.60 -0.69
N LEU A 142 10.26 -2.76 -2.00
CA LEU A 142 9.20 -3.52 -2.62
C LEU A 142 9.47 -5.01 -2.44
N ILE A 143 8.42 -5.71 -2.05
CA ILE A 143 8.39 -7.18 -1.99
C ILE A 143 7.20 -7.60 -2.82
N HIS A 144 7.45 -8.32 -3.91
CA HIS A 144 6.38 -9.01 -4.62
C HIS A 144 6.19 -10.39 -4.03
N ILE A 145 4.97 -10.67 -3.66
CA ILE A 145 4.50 -12.00 -3.26
C ILE A 145 3.86 -12.65 -4.48
#